data_f73ca8d24055c536f66b9a954eb7b826
#
_entry.id   f73ca8d24055c536f66b9a954eb7b826
#
_cell.length_a   1.000
_cell.length_b   1.000
_cell.length_c   1.000
_cell.angle_alpha   90.00
_cell.angle_beta   90.00
_cell.angle_gamma   90.00
#
_symmetry.space_group_name_H-M   'P 1'
#
loop_
_entity.id
_entity.type
_entity.pdbx_description
1 polymer ?
#
loop_
_entity_poly.entity_id
_entity_poly.type
_entity_poly.pdbx_seq_one_letter_code
_entity_poly.pdbx_strand_id
1 'polypeptide(L)'
;MSIGPILAVAEIRAALERRSAPCVAVSPLVGGRAVKGPADRMLSRLAGGTTPAHVASCYTGLVDALVLDVADAPAELPHGVRPVVTHTLMTDLDAARQLAAAALDAAGAPA
;
A
#
# COMPACT_ATOMS: atom_id res chain seq x y z
N MET A 1 -7.48 7.07 6.77
CA MET A 1 -6.29 7.39 5.96
C MET A 1 -6.72 8.31 4.82
N SER A 2 -5.78 9.07 4.26
CA SER A 2 -6.12 10.18 3.35
C SER A 2 -6.86 9.78 2.07
N ILE A 3 -6.63 8.57 1.56
CA ILE A 3 -7.30 8.06 0.35
C ILE A 3 -8.74 7.63 0.64
N GLY A 4 -9.06 7.27 1.88
CA GLY A 4 -10.40 6.80 2.24
C GLY A 4 -11.51 7.74 1.85
N PRO A 5 -11.44 9.05 2.17
CA PRO A 5 -12.46 10.02 1.75
C PRO A 5 -12.61 10.14 0.24
N ILE A 6 -11.52 9.99 -0.52
CA ILE A 6 -11.57 9.99 -1.98
C ILE A 6 -12.33 8.76 -2.49
N LEU A 7 -12.06 7.60 -1.92
CA LEU A 7 -12.73 6.35 -2.29
C LEU A 7 -14.19 6.29 -1.84
N ALA A 8 -14.58 7.14 -0.88
CA ALA A 8 -15.98 7.26 -0.47
C ALA A 8 -16.86 7.91 -1.54
N VAL A 9 -16.26 8.62 -2.51
CA VAL A 9 -16.99 9.13 -3.67
C VAL A 9 -17.22 7.97 -4.63
N ALA A 10 -18.47 7.54 -4.75
CA ALA A 10 -18.84 6.32 -5.50
C ALA A 10 -18.37 6.32 -6.95
N GLU A 11 -18.43 7.46 -7.63
CA GLU A 11 -18.01 7.57 -9.03
C GLU A 11 -16.50 7.37 -9.19
N ILE A 12 -15.69 7.90 -8.26
CA ILE A 12 -14.23 7.73 -8.26
C ILE A 12 -13.88 6.27 -7.99
N ARG A 13 -14.50 5.68 -6.97
CA ARG A 13 -14.27 4.28 -6.64
C ARG A 13 -14.64 3.36 -7.80
N ALA A 14 -15.77 3.58 -8.43
CA ALA A 14 -16.22 2.79 -9.57
C ALA A 14 -15.27 2.91 -10.76
N ALA A 15 -14.73 4.12 -11.03
CA ALA A 15 -13.76 4.32 -12.08
C ALA A 15 -12.46 3.55 -11.81
N LEU A 16 -11.99 3.53 -10.56
CA LEU A 16 -10.81 2.76 -10.16
C LEU A 16 -11.04 1.25 -10.25
N GLU A 17 -12.24 0.78 -9.89
CA GLU A 17 -12.58 -0.64 -10.01
C GLU A 17 -12.62 -1.10 -11.46
N ARG A 18 -12.97 -0.22 -12.40
CA ARG A 18 -13.03 -0.52 -13.84
C ARG A 18 -11.72 -0.24 -14.58
N ARG A 19 -10.69 0.19 -13.89
CA ARG A 19 -9.40 0.51 -14.52
C ARG A 19 -8.84 -0.68 -15.31
N SER A 20 -8.11 -0.40 -16.37
CA SER A 20 -7.33 -1.39 -17.11
C SER A 20 -5.86 -1.45 -16.66
N ALA A 21 -5.37 -0.39 -16.01
CA ALA A 21 -4.01 -0.32 -15.52
C ALA A 21 -3.86 -1.06 -14.17
N PRO A 22 -2.71 -1.69 -13.89
CA PRO A 22 -2.42 -2.23 -12.57
C PRO A 22 -2.41 -1.12 -11.51
N CYS A 23 -2.83 -1.48 -10.30
CA CYS A 23 -2.84 -0.57 -9.17
C CYS A 23 -1.93 -1.12 -8.07
N VAL A 24 -0.95 -0.33 -7.68
CA VAL A 24 0.02 -0.70 -6.63
C VAL A 24 -0.09 0.30 -5.50
N ALA A 25 -0.21 -0.20 -4.28
CA ALA A 25 -0.18 0.62 -3.07
C ALA A 25 1.15 0.44 -2.34
N VAL A 26 1.58 1.49 -1.66
CA VAL A 26 2.75 1.46 -0.79
C VAL A 26 2.28 1.58 0.65
N SER A 27 2.66 0.64 1.49
CA SER A 27 2.30 0.66 2.91
C SER A 27 2.92 1.87 3.61
N PRO A 28 2.14 2.61 4.41
CA PRO A 28 2.66 3.71 5.22
C PRO A 28 3.38 3.25 6.48
N LEU A 29 3.46 1.95 6.73
CA LEU A 29 3.98 1.38 7.96
C LEU A 29 5.42 0.90 7.79
N VAL A 30 6.19 1.03 8.87
CA VAL A 30 7.51 0.41 9.05
C VAL A 30 7.52 -0.21 10.44
N GLY A 31 7.64 -1.54 10.50
CA GLY A 31 7.56 -2.26 11.78
C GLY A 31 6.20 -2.11 12.49
N GLY A 32 5.12 -2.00 11.72
CA GLY A 32 3.75 -1.85 12.24
C GLY A 32 3.42 -0.45 12.74
N ARG A 33 4.25 0.56 12.46
CA ARG A 33 4.04 1.94 12.90
C ARG A 33 4.17 2.92 11.75
N ALA A 34 3.39 3.99 11.80
CA ALA A 34 3.53 5.09 10.85
C ALA A 34 4.85 5.83 11.11
N VAL A 35 5.53 6.17 10.01
CA VAL A 35 6.75 6.99 10.08
C VAL A 35 6.40 8.43 10.45
N LYS A 36 5.28 8.94 9.92
CA LYS A 36 4.75 10.27 10.22
C LYS A 36 3.24 10.21 10.38
N GLY A 37 2.73 11.03 11.27
CA GLY A 37 1.30 11.20 11.46
C GLY A 37 0.64 10.03 12.18
N PRO A 38 -0.71 9.99 12.19
CA PRO A 38 -1.48 9.03 12.96
C PRO A 38 -1.96 7.81 12.16
N ALA A 39 -1.31 7.46 11.05
CA ALA A 39 -1.78 6.40 10.15
C ALA A 39 -1.94 5.05 10.87
N ASP A 40 -1.01 4.71 11.78
CA ASP A 40 -1.09 3.48 12.57
C ASP A 40 -2.30 3.45 13.49
N ARG A 41 -2.60 4.58 14.14
CA ARG A 41 -3.79 4.70 15.00
C ARG A 41 -5.08 4.65 14.21
N MET A 42 -5.12 5.34 13.07
CA MET A 42 -6.27 5.33 12.18
C MET A 42 -6.53 3.94 11.64
N LEU A 43 -5.48 3.24 11.21
CA LEU A 43 -5.58 1.89 10.69
C LEU A 43 -6.08 0.92 11.76
N SER A 44 -5.58 1.04 13.00
CA SER A 44 -6.04 0.22 14.11
C SER A 44 -7.55 0.38 14.35
N ARG A 45 -8.08 1.60 14.24
CA ARG A 45 -9.51 1.87 14.40
C ARG A 45 -10.34 1.37 13.21
N LEU A 46 -9.85 1.57 11.99
CA LEU A 46 -10.62 1.27 10.77
C LEU A 46 -10.54 -0.21 10.38
N ALA A 47 -9.41 -0.84 10.60
CA ALA A 47 -9.14 -2.20 10.12
C ALA A 47 -8.81 -3.20 11.23
N GLY A 48 -8.70 -2.75 12.46
CA GLY A 48 -8.50 -3.61 13.63
C GLY A 48 -7.05 -3.99 13.91
N GLY A 49 -6.07 -3.40 13.23
CA GLY A 49 -4.66 -3.68 13.48
C GLY A 49 -3.72 -2.89 12.59
N THR A 50 -2.43 -3.12 12.74
CA THR A 50 -1.35 -2.36 12.09
C THR A 50 -0.37 -3.26 11.35
N THR A 51 -0.86 -4.31 10.70
CA THR A 51 -0.05 -5.16 9.83
C THR A 51 -0.29 -4.79 8.36
N PRO A 52 0.60 -5.21 7.44
CA PRO A 52 0.35 -5.03 6.01
C PRO A 52 -0.99 -5.60 5.54
N ALA A 53 -1.45 -6.71 6.12
CA ALA A 53 -2.77 -7.27 5.81
C ALA A 53 -3.89 -6.30 6.17
N HIS A 54 -3.78 -5.56 7.27
CA HIS A 54 -4.76 -4.53 7.65
C HIS A 54 -4.75 -3.37 6.67
N VAL A 55 -3.58 -2.94 6.18
CA VAL A 55 -3.49 -1.93 5.13
C VAL A 55 -4.19 -2.42 3.86
N ALA A 56 -3.88 -3.63 3.42
CA ALA A 56 -4.46 -4.20 2.21
C ALA A 56 -5.98 -4.35 2.32
N SER A 57 -6.49 -4.67 3.52
CA SER A 57 -7.92 -4.84 3.74
C SER A 57 -8.73 -3.57 3.46
N CYS A 58 -8.12 -2.39 3.60
CA CYS A 58 -8.77 -1.12 3.29
C CYS A 58 -9.01 -0.93 1.79
N TYR A 59 -8.29 -1.66 0.94
CA TYR A 59 -8.27 -1.45 -0.51
C TYR A 59 -8.55 -2.73 -1.29
N THR A 60 -9.20 -3.70 -0.68
CA THR A 60 -9.56 -4.97 -1.32
C THR A 60 -10.38 -4.71 -2.59
N GLY A 61 -10.00 -5.36 -3.69
CA GLY A 61 -10.62 -5.18 -4.98
C GLY A 61 -10.10 -3.98 -5.77
N LEU A 62 -9.26 -3.13 -5.16
CA LEU A 62 -8.70 -1.95 -5.82
C LEU A 62 -7.22 -2.10 -6.13
N VAL A 63 -6.45 -2.79 -5.28
CA VAL A 63 -5.00 -2.92 -5.45
C VAL A 63 -4.63 -4.32 -5.88
N ASP A 64 -3.65 -4.42 -6.77
CA ASP A 64 -3.11 -5.68 -7.28
C ASP A 64 -1.87 -6.11 -6.51
N ALA A 65 -1.13 -5.16 -5.93
CA ALA A 65 0.06 -5.41 -5.14
C ALA A 65 0.20 -4.38 -4.04
N LEU A 66 0.78 -4.80 -2.92
CA LEU A 66 1.14 -3.93 -1.82
C LEU A 66 2.66 -3.99 -1.62
N VAL A 67 3.31 -2.85 -1.76
CA VAL A 67 4.72 -2.69 -1.41
C VAL A 67 4.81 -2.43 0.09
N LEU A 68 5.57 -3.26 0.79
CA LEU A 68 5.74 -3.17 2.24
C LEU A 68 7.21 -3.16 2.62
N ASP A 69 7.50 -2.58 3.78
CA ASP A 69 8.86 -2.52 4.27
C ASP A 69 9.36 -3.89 4.74
N VAL A 70 10.65 -4.13 4.62
CA VAL A 70 11.29 -5.37 5.07
C VAL A 70 11.03 -5.65 6.55
N ALA A 71 10.81 -4.62 7.37
CA ALA A 71 10.50 -4.76 8.80
C ALA A 71 9.14 -5.41 9.05
N ASP A 72 8.24 -5.40 8.07
CA ASP A 72 6.90 -6.00 8.17
C ASP A 72 6.79 -7.33 7.42
N ALA A 73 7.87 -7.84 6.89
CA ALA A 73 7.90 -9.12 6.19
C ALA A 73 8.29 -10.27 7.14
N PRO A 74 7.85 -11.52 6.85
CA PRO A 74 6.89 -11.88 5.82
C PRO A 74 5.47 -11.44 6.18
N ALA A 75 4.62 -11.27 5.18
CA ALA A 75 3.25 -10.82 5.38
C ALA A 75 2.28 -11.70 4.59
N GLU A 76 1.20 -12.12 5.24
CA GLU A 76 0.07 -12.77 4.57
C GLU A 76 -0.94 -11.69 4.20
N LEU A 77 -1.22 -11.56 2.90
CA LEU A 77 -2.14 -10.57 2.38
C LEU A 77 -3.43 -11.23 1.88
N PRO A 78 -4.53 -10.47 1.78
CA PRO A 78 -5.76 -11.00 1.20
C PRO A 78 -5.52 -11.57 -0.20
N HIS A 79 -6.33 -12.53 -0.59
CA HIS A 79 -6.28 -13.12 -1.92
C HIS A 79 -6.40 -12.05 -3.01
N GLY A 80 -5.55 -12.12 -4.01
CA GLY A 80 -5.52 -11.15 -5.11
C GLY A 80 -4.59 -9.97 -4.88
N VAL A 81 -4.00 -9.82 -3.70
CA VAL A 81 -3.02 -8.77 -3.41
C VAL A 81 -1.63 -9.40 -3.26
N ARG A 82 -0.72 -9.05 -4.15
CA ARG A 82 0.64 -9.60 -4.15
C ARG A 82 1.55 -8.76 -3.25
N PRO A 83 2.31 -9.38 -2.33
CA PRO A 83 3.28 -8.64 -1.52
C PRO A 83 4.54 -8.34 -2.32
N VAL A 84 5.07 -7.13 -2.18
CA VAL A 84 6.37 -6.72 -2.72
C VAL A 84 7.18 -6.13 -1.57
N VAL A 85 8.26 -6.78 -1.19
CA VAL A 85 9.06 -6.42 -0.03
C VAL A 85 10.28 -5.61 -0.47
N THR A 86 10.45 -4.42 0.09
CA THR A 86 11.59 -3.56 -0.15
C THR A 86 11.78 -2.61 1.03
N HIS A 87 12.76 -1.70 0.94
CA HIS A 87 12.89 -0.62 1.91
C HIS A 87 11.94 0.51 1.51
N THR A 88 10.98 0.84 2.36
CA THR A 88 9.98 1.88 2.06
C THR A 88 10.30 3.23 2.69
N LEU A 89 11.29 3.30 3.58
CA LEU A 89 11.71 4.55 4.21
C LEU A 89 12.59 5.34 3.23
N MET A 90 12.10 6.49 2.82
CA MET A 90 12.80 7.37 1.86
C MET A 90 13.77 8.29 2.60
N THR A 91 14.91 7.75 3.02
CA THR A 91 15.93 8.49 3.78
C THR A 91 16.73 9.47 2.91
N ASP A 92 16.81 9.21 1.62
CA ASP A 92 17.49 10.04 0.63
C ASP A 92 16.87 9.85 -0.76
N LEU A 93 17.40 10.57 -1.74
CA LEU A 93 16.89 10.50 -3.12
C LEU A 93 17.07 9.10 -3.72
N ASP A 94 18.17 8.44 -3.42
CA ASP A 94 18.45 7.11 -3.95
C ASP A 94 17.46 6.08 -3.40
N ALA A 95 17.15 6.14 -2.11
CA ALA A 95 16.13 5.29 -1.50
C ALA A 95 14.75 5.54 -2.13
N ALA A 96 14.40 6.79 -2.40
CA ALA A 96 13.14 7.14 -3.07
C ALA A 96 13.09 6.58 -4.49
N ARG A 97 14.19 6.64 -5.24
CA ARG A 97 14.28 6.06 -6.59
C ARG A 97 14.11 4.54 -6.57
N GLN A 98 14.74 3.86 -5.62
CA GLN A 98 14.64 2.41 -5.49
C GLN A 98 13.22 1.99 -5.14
N LEU A 99 12.55 2.72 -4.27
CA LEU A 99 11.15 2.46 -3.93
C LEU A 99 10.24 2.67 -5.15
N ALA A 100 10.45 3.76 -5.90
CA ALA A 100 9.67 4.01 -7.12
C ALA A 100 9.90 2.92 -8.17
N ALA A 101 11.14 2.45 -8.33
CA ALA A 101 11.46 1.36 -9.25
C ALA A 101 10.76 0.06 -8.84
N ALA A 102 10.73 -0.26 -7.54
CA ALA A 102 10.04 -1.43 -7.03
C ALA A 102 8.52 -1.35 -7.29
N ALA A 103 7.92 -0.18 -7.10
CA ALA A 103 6.50 0.02 -7.37
C ALA A 103 6.17 -0.13 -8.86
N LEU A 104 6.99 0.43 -9.74
CA LEU A 104 6.82 0.31 -11.20
C LEU A 104 7.00 -1.15 -11.66
N ASP A 105 7.97 -1.85 -11.11
CA ASP A 105 8.19 -3.27 -11.40
C ASP A 105 6.99 -4.10 -10.94
N ALA A 106 6.46 -3.81 -9.76
CA ALA A 106 5.27 -4.48 -9.23
C ALA A 106 4.04 -4.26 -10.11
N ALA A 107 3.95 -3.10 -10.76
CA ALA A 107 2.89 -2.79 -11.71
C ALA A 107 3.09 -3.46 -13.09
N GLY A 108 4.22 -4.16 -13.29
CA GLY A 108 4.53 -4.78 -14.58
C GLY A 108 5.04 -3.81 -15.62
N ALA A 109 5.40 -2.59 -15.22
CA ALA A 109 5.96 -1.61 -16.14
C ALA A 109 7.39 -2.02 -16.54
N PRO A 110 7.81 -1.78 -17.81
CA PRO A 110 9.19 -2.00 -18.20
C PRO A 110 10.11 -1.07 -17.41
N ALA A 111 11.23 -1.61 -16.97
CA ALA A 111 12.22 -0.87 -16.20
C ALA A 111 12.87 0.23 -17.05
#